data_653aad7917bd27b280178d930db38cf7
#
_entry.id   653aad7917bd27b280178d930db38cf7
#
_cell.length_a   1.000
_cell.length_b   1.000
_cell.length_c   1.000
_cell.angle_alpha   90.00
_cell.angle_beta   90.00
_cell.angle_gamma   90.00
#
_symmetry.space_group_name_H-M   'P 1'
#
loop_
_entity.id
_entity.type
_entity.pdbx_description
1 polymer ?
#
loop_
_entity_poly.entity_id
_entity_poly.type
_entity_poly.pdbx_seq_one_letter_code
_entity_poly.pdbx_strand_id
1 'polypeptide(L)'
;YPLGVVGCILSLLGLKYLLHINTKQEEAHAEQGLGHLQELTVRPVSLEVRNEALEGKRIKEIRPLVNRNFVVSRIRHHDGKKETELVNSDTVLHLQDKILVIATPIDMEAITAFFGKPIDMEWEQLNKELVSRRILITKPELNGKTLSQLKIRNNFGASVTRVNRSGVDLVAAPQLQLQMGDRVTIVGSELAVSHA
;
A
#
# COMPACT_ATOMS: atom_id res chain seq x y z
N TYR A 1 6.77 29.71 45.51
CA TYR A 1 6.69 29.02 44.21
C TYR A 1 5.32 29.08 43.49
N PRO A 2 4.16 29.35 44.15
CA PRO A 2 2.88 29.41 43.43
C PRO A 2 2.79 30.58 42.44
N LEU A 3 3.45 31.71 42.71
CA LEU A 3 3.43 32.87 41.81
C LEU A 3 4.11 32.64 40.45
N GLY A 4 5.12 31.78 40.37
CA GLY A 4 5.74 31.43 39.10
C GLY A 4 4.85 30.60 38.15
N VAL A 5 4.12 29.65 38.74
CA VAL A 5 3.18 28.79 37.95
C VAL A 5 2.01 29.62 37.44
N VAL A 6 1.45 30.49 38.29
CA VAL A 6 0.35 31.39 37.89
C VAL A 6 0.81 32.36 36.80
N GLY A 7 2.02 32.90 36.89
CA GLY A 7 2.62 33.77 35.86
C GLY A 7 2.76 33.08 34.52
N CYS A 8 3.27 31.83 34.49
CA CYS A 8 3.36 31.05 33.25
C CYS A 8 2.00 30.76 32.61
N ILE A 9 1.00 30.40 33.42
CA ILE A 9 -0.34 30.14 32.93
C ILE A 9 -0.98 31.41 32.35
N LEU A 10 -0.86 32.54 33.04
CA LEU A 10 -1.37 33.83 32.57
C LEU A 10 -0.64 34.30 31.29
N SER A 11 0.68 34.07 31.20
CA SER A 11 1.46 34.39 29.99
C SER A 11 1.01 33.56 28.80
N LEU A 12 0.79 32.25 28.98
CA LEU A 12 0.28 31.36 27.92
C LEU A 12 -1.15 31.72 27.48
N LEU A 13 -2.03 32.06 28.43
CA LEU A 13 -3.38 32.52 28.14
C LEU A 13 -3.35 33.89 27.43
N GLY A 14 -2.48 34.79 27.82
CA GLY A 14 -2.28 36.09 27.17
C GLY A 14 -1.76 35.93 25.74
N LEU A 15 -0.82 35.02 25.53
CA LEU A 15 -0.28 34.70 24.20
C LEU A 15 -1.35 34.07 23.29
N LYS A 16 -2.15 33.17 23.83
CA LYS A 16 -3.28 32.57 23.12
C LYS A 16 -4.29 33.63 22.66
N TYR A 17 -4.61 34.59 23.54
CA TYR A 17 -5.55 35.67 23.25
C TYR A 17 -4.96 36.68 22.24
N LEU A 18 -3.69 37.05 22.40
CA LEU A 18 -3.00 37.99 21.52
C LEU A 18 -2.80 37.46 20.10
N LEU A 19 -2.52 36.16 19.97
CA LEU A 19 -2.31 35.51 18.67
C LEU A 19 -3.62 35.03 18.01
N HIS A 20 -4.78 35.28 18.63
CA HIS A 20 -6.07 34.84 18.10
C HIS A 20 -6.09 33.34 17.71
N ILE A 21 -5.40 32.49 18.45
CA ILE A 21 -5.30 31.05 18.17
C ILE A 21 -6.69 30.40 18.35
N ASN A 22 -7.31 30.11 17.25
CA ASN A 22 -8.61 29.44 17.25
C ASN A 22 -8.40 27.92 17.24
N THR A 23 -8.24 27.33 18.43
CA THR A 23 -8.01 25.89 18.61
C THR A 23 -9.04 25.01 17.91
N LYS A 24 -10.30 25.48 17.78
CA LYS A 24 -11.34 24.72 17.06
C LYS A 24 -11.11 24.67 15.54
N GLN A 25 -10.50 25.71 14.95
CA GLN A 25 -10.15 25.68 13.53
C GLN A 25 -8.93 24.81 13.28
N GLU A 26 -7.94 24.81 14.18
CA GLU A 26 -6.77 23.94 14.08
C GLU A 26 -7.14 22.46 14.28
N GLU A 27 -8.06 22.16 15.22
CA GLU A 27 -8.62 20.82 15.38
C GLU A 27 -9.35 20.37 14.11
N ALA A 28 -10.20 21.21 13.52
CA ALA A 28 -10.90 20.90 12.27
C ALA A 28 -9.93 20.73 11.08
N HIS A 29 -8.86 21.54 11.00
CA HIS A 29 -7.82 21.36 9.99
C HIS A 29 -6.97 20.11 10.22
N ALA A 30 -6.69 19.76 11.48
CA ALA A 30 -6.01 18.52 11.82
C ALA A 30 -6.86 17.28 11.51
N GLU A 31 -8.17 17.31 11.80
CA GLU A 31 -9.10 16.25 11.45
C GLU A 31 -9.27 16.11 9.94
N GLN A 32 -9.34 17.22 9.18
CA GLN A 32 -9.36 17.18 7.73
C GLN A 32 -8.04 16.64 7.15
N GLY A 33 -6.90 17.03 7.72
CA GLY A 33 -5.60 16.50 7.35
C GLY A 33 -5.47 15.01 7.62
N LEU A 34 -5.96 14.53 8.77
CA LEU A 34 -6.01 13.10 9.12
C LEU A 34 -6.97 12.33 8.21
N GLY A 35 -8.13 12.89 7.88
CA GLY A 35 -9.08 12.31 6.94
C GLY A 35 -8.45 12.14 5.55
N HIS A 36 -7.76 13.17 5.06
CA HIS A 36 -7.08 13.11 3.77
C HIS A 36 -5.90 12.10 3.76
N LEU A 37 -5.17 11.97 4.87
CA LEU A 37 -4.14 10.94 5.02
C LEU A 37 -4.74 9.52 5.06
N GLN A 38 -5.93 9.34 5.64
CA GLN A 38 -6.63 8.05 5.62
C GLN A 38 -7.13 7.68 4.22
N GLU A 39 -7.54 8.65 3.41
CA GLU A 39 -7.91 8.43 2.00
C GLU A 39 -6.72 8.03 1.13
N LEU A 40 -5.50 8.46 1.49
CA LEU A 40 -4.27 8.09 0.79
C LEU A 40 -3.70 6.75 1.26
N THR A 41 -4.11 6.26 2.43
CA THR A 41 -3.60 4.99 2.98
C THR A 41 -4.12 3.80 2.20
N VAL A 42 -3.21 3.04 1.61
CA VAL A 42 -3.55 1.87 0.78
C VAL A 42 -4.20 0.76 1.62
N ARG A 43 -5.19 0.09 1.02
CA ARG A 43 -5.90 -1.03 1.63
C ARG A 43 -5.86 -2.26 0.72
N PRO A 44 -5.77 -3.47 1.28
CA PRO A 44 -5.96 -4.69 0.52
C PRO A 44 -7.44 -4.94 0.29
N VAL A 45 -7.79 -5.45 -0.88
CA VAL A 45 -9.12 -5.99 -1.21
C VAL A 45 -8.97 -7.28 -1.97
N SER A 46 -9.79 -8.27 -1.64
CA SER A 46 -9.87 -9.54 -2.35
C SER A 46 -10.96 -9.44 -3.40
N LEU A 47 -10.63 -9.77 -4.63
CA LEU A 47 -11.54 -9.71 -5.77
C LEU A 47 -11.59 -11.05 -6.49
N GLU A 48 -12.79 -11.42 -6.98
CA GLU A 48 -12.98 -12.48 -7.94
C GLU A 48 -13.07 -11.87 -9.34
N VAL A 49 -12.24 -12.34 -10.26
CA VAL A 49 -12.20 -11.86 -11.65
C VAL A 49 -13.47 -12.30 -12.38
N ARG A 50 -14.26 -11.33 -12.84
CA ARG A 50 -15.52 -11.56 -13.57
C ARG A 50 -15.58 -10.86 -14.93
N ASN A 51 -14.62 -9.97 -15.20
CA ASN A 51 -14.56 -9.26 -16.46
C ASN A 51 -13.98 -10.17 -17.56
N GLU A 52 -14.80 -10.56 -18.52
CA GLU A 52 -14.43 -11.42 -19.65
C GLU A 52 -13.29 -10.82 -20.49
N ALA A 53 -13.16 -9.49 -20.53
CA ALA A 53 -12.08 -8.83 -21.24
C ALA A 53 -10.69 -9.11 -20.64
N LEU A 54 -10.61 -9.69 -19.44
CA LEU A 54 -9.36 -10.04 -18.77
C LEU A 54 -8.92 -11.49 -18.98
N GLU A 55 -9.79 -12.33 -19.57
CA GLU A 55 -9.49 -13.74 -19.82
C GLU A 55 -8.23 -13.89 -20.68
N GLY A 56 -7.27 -14.66 -20.17
CA GLY A 56 -6.01 -14.93 -20.84
C GLY A 56 -5.03 -13.76 -20.93
N LYS A 57 -5.35 -12.59 -20.38
CA LYS A 57 -4.44 -11.42 -20.38
C LYS A 57 -3.42 -11.47 -19.27
N ARG A 58 -2.24 -10.94 -19.55
CA ARG A 58 -1.18 -10.77 -18.56
C ARG A 58 -1.36 -9.48 -17.78
N ILE A 59 -0.89 -9.45 -16.53
CA ILE A 59 -0.98 -8.27 -15.67
C ILE A 59 -0.36 -7.02 -16.32
N LYS A 60 0.76 -7.16 -17.05
CA LYS A 60 1.39 -6.05 -17.79
C LYS A 60 0.49 -5.44 -18.87
N GLU A 61 -0.41 -6.24 -19.47
CA GLU A 61 -1.35 -5.80 -20.49
C GLU A 61 -2.59 -5.15 -19.89
N ILE A 62 -2.96 -5.56 -18.68
CA ILE A 62 -4.12 -5.06 -17.93
C ILE A 62 -3.82 -3.70 -17.29
N ARG A 63 -2.61 -3.52 -16.77
CA ARG A 63 -2.23 -2.31 -16.03
C ARG A 63 -2.49 -0.99 -16.77
N PRO A 64 -2.15 -0.84 -18.06
CA PRO A 64 -2.45 0.38 -18.81
C PRO A 64 -3.95 0.64 -19.00
N LEU A 65 -4.77 -0.43 -19.03
CA LEU A 65 -6.22 -0.30 -19.27
C LEU A 65 -6.95 0.30 -18.08
N VAL A 66 -6.47 0.07 -16.88
CA VAL A 66 -7.11 0.58 -15.64
C VAL A 66 -6.80 2.06 -15.40
N ASN A 67 -5.62 2.54 -15.84
CA ASN A 67 -5.12 3.90 -15.62
C ASN A 67 -5.23 4.37 -14.15
N ARG A 68 -4.96 3.45 -13.21
CA ARG A 68 -4.98 3.67 -11.76
C ARG A 68 -3.76 3.02 -11.12
N ASN A 69 -3.40 3.49 -9.92
CA ASN A 69 -2.30 2.92 -9.17
C ASN A 69 -2.78 1.75 -8.30
N PHE A 70 -2.37 0.55 -8.66
CA PHE A 70 -2.66 -0.67 -7.88
C PHE A 70 -1.52 -1.68 -7.98
N VAL A 71 -1.49 -2.60 -7.03
CA VAL A 71 -0.62 -3.77 -7.05
C VAL A 71 -1.49 -5.01 -6.85
N VAL A 72 -1.42 -5.96 -7.78
CA VAL A 72 -1.92 -7.31 -7.53
C VAL A 72 -0.81 -8.09 -6.83
N SER A 73 -1.02 -8.40 -5.57
CA SER A 73 -0.02 -9.04 -4.70
C SER A 73 -0.02 -10.55 -4.87
N ARG A 74 -1.20 -11.16 -4.81
CA ARG A 74 -1.40 -12.60 -4.80
C ARG A 74 -2.52 -12.99 -5.74
N ILE A 75 -2.44 -14.22 -6.27
CA ILE A 75 -3.48 -14.84 -7.08
C ILE A 75 -3.70 -16.28 -6.63
N ARG A 76 -4.94 -16.73 -6.69
CA ARG A 76 -5.33 -18.12 -6.60
C ARG A 76 -6.20 -18.45 -7.80
N HIS A 77 -5.72 -19.34 -8.65
CA HIS A 77 -6.44 -19.78 -9.84
C HIS A 77 -7.67 -20.61 -9.49
N HIS A 78 -8.71 -20.45 -10.30
CA HIS A 78 -9.98 -21.16 -10.12
C HIS A 78 -9.84 -22.68 -10.26
N ASP A 79 -8.91 -23.16 -11.08
CA ASP A 79 -8.70 -24.59 -11.35
C ASP A 79 -8.23 -25.41 -10.13
N GLY A 80 -7.92 -24.76 -9.01
CA GLY A 80 -7.54 -25.38 -7.75
C GLY A 80 -6.23 -26.17 -7.78
N LYS A 81 -5.56 -26.22 -8.92
CA LYS A 81 -4.32 -27.01 -9.11
C LYS A 81 -3.10 -26.37 -8.50
N LYS A 82 -3.14 -25.08 -8.25
CA LYS A 82 -2.05 -24.30 -7.67
C LYS A 82 -2.46 -23.63 -6.38
N GLU A 83 -1.56 -23.63 -5.44
CA GLU A 83 -1.64 -22.82 -4.25
C GLU A 83 -1.58 -21.33 -4.61
N THR A 84 -1.80 -20.47 -3.62
CA THR A 84 -1.68 -19.02 -3.80
C THR A 84 -0.29 -18.65 -4.29
N GLU A 85 -0.21 -17.94 -5.41
CA GLU A 85 1.05 -17.48 -6.02
C GLU A 85 1.22 -15.96 -5.88
N LEU A 86 2.49 -15.52 -5.88
CA LEU A 86 2.81 -14.10 -6.04
C LEU A 86 2.62 -13.68 -7.50
N VAL A 87 1.88 -12.60 -7.69
CA VAL A 87 1.59 -12.07 -9.02
C VAL A 87 2.79 -11.32 -9.59
N ASN A 88 3.14 -11.58 -10.83
CA ASN A 88 4.15 -10.84 -11.59
C ASN A 88 3.56 -10.20 -12.86
N SER A 89 4.38 -9.47 -13.62
CA SER A 89 3.96 -8.81 -14.86
C SER A 89 3.46 -9.78 -15.92
N ASP A 90 3.95 -11.02 -15.91
CA ASP A 90 3.63 -12.06 -16.89
C ASP A 90 2.57 -13.04 -16.39
N THR A 91 2.10 -12.90 -15.15
CA THR A 91 0.99 -13.70 -14.62
C THR A 91 -0.25 -13.47 -15.46
N VAL A 92 -0.84 -14.56 -15.91
CA VAL A 92 -2.07 -14.57 -16.73
C VAL A 92 -3.27 -14.64 -15.79
N LEU A 93 -4.30 -13.84 -16.05
CA LEU A 93 -5.57 -13.89 -15.34
C LEU A 93 -6.60 -14.73 -16.12
N HIS A 94 -7.39 -15.46 -15.38
CA HIS A 94 -8.55 -16.19 -15.89
C HIS A 94 -9.83 -15.80 -15.13
N LEU A 95 -10.96 -16.04 -15.74
CA LEU A 95 -12.25 -15.86 -15.07
C LEU A 95 -12.32 -16.70 -13.79
N GLN A 96 -12.96 -16.15 -12.76
CA GLN A 96 -13.12 -16.74 -11.43
C GLN A 96 -11.81 -16.88 -10.63
N ASP A 97 -10.69 -16.41 -11.16
CA ASP A 97 -9.47 -16.27 -10.36
C ASP A 97 -9.72 -15.32 -9.19
N LYS A 98 -9.14 -15.65 -8.04
CA LYS A 98 -9.18 -14.80 -6.85
C LYS A 98 -7.88 -14.05 -6.72
N ILE A 99 -7.95 -12.74 -6.61
CA ILE A 99 -6.78 -11.86 -6.56
C ILE A 99 -6.83 -10.97 -5.31
N LEU A 100 -5.64 -10.71 -4.73
CA LEU A 100 -5.46 -9.72 -3.68
C LEU A 100 -4.89 -8.44 -4.30
N VAL A 101 -5.69 -7.39 -4.33
CA VAL A 101 -5.32 -6.09 -4.88
C VAL A 101 -5.06 -5.10 -3.75
N ILE A 102 -4.02 -4.29 -3.88
CA ILE A 102 -3.65 -3.22 -2.97
C ILE A 102 -3.76 -1.91 -3.72
N ALA A 103 -4.61 -1.02 -3.24
CA ALA A 103 -4.86 0.28 -3.84
C ALA A 103 -5.31 1.30 -2.80
N THR A 104 -5.41 2.58 -3.19
CA THR A 104 -6.02 3.62 -2.37
C THR A 104 -7.54 3.47 -2.35
N PRO A 105 -8.24 3.92 -1.29
CA PRO A 105 -9.70 3.91 -1.24
C PRO A 105 -10.35 4.63 -2.43
N ILE A 106 -9.74 5.72 -2.90
CA ILE A 106 -10.20 6.51 -4.06
C ILE A 106 -10.21 5.68 -5.35
N ASP A 107 -9.18 4.85 -5.55
CA ASP A 107 -9.05 4.01 -6.75
C ASP A 107 -9.82 2.69 -6.65
N MET A 108 -10.17 2.27 -5.42
CA MET A 108 -10.71 0.94 -5.14
C MET A 108 -12.02 0.66 -5.84
N GLU A 109 -12.92 1.64 -5.92
CA GLU A 109 -14.22 1.47 -6.59
C GLU A 109 -14.03 1.19 -8.09
N ALA A 110 -13.20 1.99 -8.76
CA ALA A 110 -12.90 1.80 -10.19
C ALA A 110 -12.19 0.45 -10.44
N ILE A 111 -11.27 0.06 -9.57
CA ILE A 111 -10.55 -1.21 -9.65
C ILE A 111 -11.51 -2.39 -9.44
N THR A 112 -12.40 -2.30 -8.46
CA THR A 112 -13.41 -3.33 -8.20
C THR A 112 -14.35 -3.49 -9.39
N ALA A 113 -14.87 -2.39 -9.92
CA ALA A 113 -15.73 -2.40 -11.11
C ALA A 113 -15.02 -3.01 -12.34
N PHE A 114 -13.72 -2.77 -12.47
CA PHE A 114 -12.92 -3.27 -13.59
C PHE A 114 -12.62 -4.77 -13.50
N PHE A 115 -12.20 -5.26 -12.32
CA PHE A 115 -11.82 -6.66 -12.16
C PHE A 115 -13.01 -7.59 -11.92
N GLY A 116 -13.97 -7.16 -11.08
CA GLY A 116 -15.15 -7.97 -10.77
C GLY A 116 -15.70 -7.78 -9.37
N LYS A 117 -15.98 -8.86 -8.66
CA LYS A 117 -16.70 -8.85 -7.38
C LYS A 117 -15.78 -8.90 -6.18
N PRO A 118 -15.99 -8.05 -5.14
CA PRO A 118 -15.29 -8.21 -3.88
C PRO A 118 -15.70 -9.51 -3.17
N ILE A 119 -14.73 -10.19 -2.60
CA ILE A 119 -14.90 -11.42 -1.82
C ILE A 119 -14.19 -11.29 -0.48
N ASP A 120 -14.65 -12.06 0.50
CA ASP A 120 -13.95 -12.22 1.76
C ASP A 120 -13.04 -13.44 1.69
N MET A 121 -11.73 -13.25 1.90
CA MET A 121 -10.74 -14.31 1.77
C MET A 121 -9.53 -14.05 2.66
N GLU A 122 -9.22 -15.00 3.55
CA GLU A 122 -8.07 -14.95 4.44
C GLU A 122 -6.81 -15.52 3.78
N TRP A 123 -6.07 -14.66 3.11
CA TRP A 123 -4.86 -15.04 2.35
C TRP A 123 -3.72 -15.59 3.21
N GLU A 124 -3.66 -15.21 4.48
CA GLU A 124 -2.59 -15.65 5.39
C GLU A 124 -2.72 -17.12 5.77
N GLN A 125 -3.94 -17.63 5.84
CA GLN A 125 -4.20 -19.04 6.15
C GLN A 125 -3.97 -19.96 4.95
N LEU A 126 -4.05 -19.42 3.74
CA LEU A 126 -4.01 -20.18 2.49
C LEU A 126 -2.60 -20.50 2.00
N ASN A 127 -1.60 -19.75 2.44
CA ASN A 127 -0.20 -20.03 2.09
C ASN A 127 0.74 -19.65 3.23
N LYS A 128 1.12 -20.65 4.02
CA LYS A 128 2.05 -20.50 5.15
C LYS A 128 3.50 -20.25 4.70
N GLU A 129 3.81 -20.47 3.43
CA GLU A 129 5.16 -20.27 2.87
C GLU A 129 5.43 -18.81 2.52
N LEU A 130 4.39 -18.00 2.32
CA LEU A 130 4.53 -16.58 2.00
C LEU A 130 4.49 -15.72 3.26
N VAL A 131 5.64 -15.17 3.59
CA VAL A 131 5.79 -14.23 4.70
C VAL A 131 5.77 -12.78 4.22
N SER A 132 5.30 -11.89 5.09
CA SER A 132 5.33 -10.45 4.88
C SER A 132 6.30 -9.82 5.88
N ARG A 133 7.25 -9.02 5.40
CA ARG A 133 8.23 -8.31 6.24
C ARG A 133 8.25 -6.83 5.89
N ARG A 134 8.52 -6.00 6.89
CA ARG A 134 8.79 -4.57 6.71
C ARG A 134 10.29 -4.33 6.79
N ILE A 135 10.85 -3.72 5.77
CA ILE A 135 12.28 -3.43 5.65
C ILE A 135 12.46 -1.91 5.61
N LEU A 136 13.37 -1.39 6.42
CA LEU A 136 13.73 0.02 6.42
C LEU A 136 14.81 0.28 5.37
N ILE A 137 14.59 1.28 4.52
CA ILE A 137 15.59 1.70 3.52
C ILE A 137 16.65 2.57 4.19
N THR A 138 17.83 2.00 4.36
CA THR A 138 18.99 2.65 4.99
C THR A 138 20.18 2.82 4.05
N LYS A 139 20.19 2.11 2.90
CA LYS A 139 21.29 2.16 1.93
C LYS A 139 21.16 3.39 1.03
N PRO A 140 22.13 4.33 1.01
CA PRO A 140 22.09 5.53 0.18
C PRO A 140 21.93 5.23 -1.32
N GLU A 141 22.46 4.08 -1.80
CA GLU A 141 22.43 3.67 -3.21
C GLU A 141 20.99 3.39 -3.70
N LEU A 142 20.04 3.17 -2.78
CA LEU A 142 18.64 2.92 -3.10
C LEU A 142 17.83 4.21 -3.19
N ASN A 143 18.36 5.32 -2.68
CA ASN A 143 17.67 6.61 -2.69
C ASN A 143 17.45 7.10 -4.13
N GLY A 144 16.21 7.43 -4.48
CA GLY A 144 15.82 7.88 -5.81
C GLY A 144 15.63 6.77 -6.84
N LYS A 145 16.00 5.52 -6.55
CA LYS A 145 15.74 4.41 -7.49
C LYS A 145 14.26 4.03 -7.49
N THR A 146 13.73 3.72 -8.67
CA THR A 146 12.37 3.22 -8.79
C THR A 146 12.27 1.74 -8.42
N LEU A 147 11.11 1.29 -7.97
CA LEU A 147 10.88 -0.14 -7.67
C LEU A 147 11.11 -1.03 -8.89
N SER A 148 10.80 -0.53 -10.11
CA SER A 148 11.08 -1.26 -11.35
C SER A 148 12.57 -1.46 -11.62
N GLN A 149 13.41 -0.47 -11.29
CA GLN A 149 14.88 -0.58 -11.46
C GLN A 149 15.51 -1.60 -10.51
N LEU A 150 14.93 -1.78 -9.32
CA LEU A 150 15.45 -2.73 -8.33
C LEU A 150 15.18 -4.19 -8.70
N LYS A 151 14.19 -4.44 -9.58
CA LYS A 151 13.82 -5.79 -10.06
C LYS A 151 13.72 -6.83 -8.94
N ILE A 152 13.20 -6.42 -7.76
CA ILE A 152 13.17 -7.22 -6.52
C ILE A 152 12.57 -8.60 -6.77
N ARG A 153 11.52 -8.67 -7.58
CA ARG A 153 10.90 -9.94 -7.92
C ARG A 153 11.82 -10.87 -8.72
N ASN A 154 12.49 -10.34 -9.74
CA ASN A 154 13.35 -11.14 -10.59
C ASN A 154 14.62 -11.59 -9.87
N ASN A 155 15.16 -10.73 -8.99
CA ASN A 155 16.41 -10.99 -8.30
C ASN A 155 16.22 -11.87 -7.06
N PHE A 156 15.08 -11.70 -6.34
CA PHE A 156 14.87 -12.32 -5.03
C PHE A 156 13.59 -13.16 -4.94
N GLY A 157 12.72 -13.16 -5.95
CA GLY A 157 11.44 -13.87 -5.89
C GLY A 157 10.43 -13.25 -4.91
N ALA A 158 10.64 -12.00 -4.50
CA ALA A 158 9.79 -11.29 -3.56
C ALA A 158 9.07 -10.11 -4.23
N SER A 159 7.93 -9.68 -3.69
CA SER A 159 7.13 -8.59 -4.24
C SER A 159 6.98 -7.47 -3.22
N VAL A 160 7.23 -6.23 -3.65
CA VAL A 160 6.90 -5.05 -2.85
C VAL A 160 5.40 -4.76 -3.01
N THR A 161 4.70 -4.60 -1.89
CA THR A 161 3.26 -4.38 -1.88
C THR A 161 2.87 -2.97 -1.47
N ARG A 162 3.62 -2.37 -0.55
CA ARG A 162 3.42 -0.98 -0.11
C ARG A 162 4.73 -0.37 0.38
N VAL A 163 4.77 0.95 0.37
CA VAL A 163 5.88 1.75 0.92
C VAL A 163 5.30 2.74 1.92
N ASN A 164 5.72 2.66 3.18
CA ASN A 164 5.34 3.64 4.19
C ASN A 164 6.40 4.74 4.25
N ARG A 165 5.98 5.96 3.99
CA ARG A 165 6.80 7.16 4.03
C ARG A 165 6.20 8.15 5.01
N SER A 166 6.93 8.45 6.10
CA SER A 166 6.48 9.39 7.13
C SER A 166 5.06 9.10 7.67
N GLY A 167 4.73 7.80 7.83
CA GLY A 167 3.42 7.37 8.34
C GLY A 167 2.35 7.16 7.27
N VAL A 168 2.57 7.57 6.02
CA VAL A 168 1.63 7.39 4.90
C VAL A 168 1.98 6.13 4.12
N ASP A 169 1.01 5.25 3.91
CA ASP A 169 1.17 4.06 3.08
C ASP A 169 0.89 4.40 1.59
N LEU A 170 1.88 4.18 0.76
CA LEU A 170 1.84 4.41 -0.69
C LEU A 170 1.72 3.07 -1.42
N VAL A 171 1.02 3.08 -2.57
CA VAL A 171 0.99 1.94 -3.49
C VAL A 171 2.39 1.71 -4.05
N ALA A 172 2.91 0.48 -3.97
CA ALA A 172 4.21 0.12 -4.52
C ALA A 172 4.17 0.00 -6.05
N ALA A 173 3.79 1.09 -6.72
CA ALA A 173 3.78 1.16 -8.18
C ALA A 173 5.22 1.07 -8.74
N PRO A 174 5.44 0.50 -9.93
CA PRO A 174 6.78 0.31 -10.50
C PRO A 174 7.60 1.60 -10.62
N GLN A 175 6.95 2.72 -10.87
CA GLN A 175 7.56 4.05 -11.00
C GLN A 175 7.83 4.76 -9.66
N LEU A 176 7.36 4.20 -8.53
CA LEU A 176 7.59 4.80 -7.22
C LEU A 176 9.10 4.80 -6.91
N GLN A 177 9.64 5.96 -6.64
CA GLN A 177 11.02 6.15 -6.20
C GLN A 177 11.13 5.95 -4.69
N LEU A 178 12.08 5.12 -4.27
CA LEU A 178 12.40 4.93 -2.85
C LEU A 178 13.18 6.12 -2.30
N GLN A 179 12.97 6.38 -1.02
CA GLN A 179 13.70 7.40 -0.26
C GLN A 179 14.29 6.78 1.00
N MET A 180 15.38 7.39 1.47
CA MET A 180 15.95 7.04 2.77
C MET A 180 14.89 7.18 3.86
N GLY A 181 14.79 6.18 4.73
CA GLY A 181 13.78 6.16 5.80
C GLY A 181 12.43 5.55 5.40
N ASP A 182 12.21 5.24 4.13
CA ASP A 182 11.02 4.49 3.72
C ASP A 182 10.97 3.11 4.39
N ARG A 183 9.79 2.69 4.80
CA ARG A 183 9.52 1.31 5.25
C ARG A 183 8.79 0.56 4.16
N VAL A 184 9.46 -0.38 3.54
CA VAL A 184 8.97 -1.16 2.42
C VAL A 184 8.38 -2.47 2.93
N THR A 185 7.14 -2.78 2.58
CA THR A 185 6.53 -4.09 2.88
C THR A 185 6.77 -5.02 1.70
N ILE A 186 7.52 -6.09 1.96
CA ILE A 186 7.90 -7.12 0.99
C ILE A 186 7.18 -8.43 1.35
N VAL A 187 6.67 -9.13 0.33
CA VAL A 187 6.02 -10.44 0.45
C VAL A 187 6.77 -11.44 -0.42
N GLY A 188 7.10 -12.58 0.13
CA GLY A 188 7.83 -13.65 -0.55
C GLY A 188 7.98 -14.88 0.32
N SER A 189 8.68 -15.91 -0.17
CA SER A 189 9.13 -16.99 0.71
C SER A 189 10.09 -16.44 1.77
N GLU A 190 10.26 -17.13 2.88
CA GLU A 190 11.14 -16.67 3.96
C GLU A 190 12.59 -16.46 3.47
N LEU A 191 13.08 -17.34 2.62
CA LEU A 191 14.39 -17.20 1.98
C LEU A 191 14.44 -15.98 1.05
N ALA A 192 13.42 -15.77 0.22
CA ALA A 192 13.35 -14.64 -0.71
C ALA A 192 13.38 -13.30 0.02
N VAL A 193 12.65 -13.20 1.14
CA VAL A 193 12.56 -11.96 1.93
C VAL A 193 13.81 -11.71 2.76
N SER A 194 14.53 -12.75 3.19
CA SER A 194 15.78 -12.60 3.94
C SER A 194 16.95 -12.11 3.08
N HIS A 195 16.89 -12.32 1.75
CA HIS A 195 17.91 -11.91 0.80
C HIS A 195 17.60 -10.58 0.09
N ALA A 196 16.39 -10.03 0.24
CA ALA A 196 15.96 -8.78 -0.41
C ALA A 196 16.31 -7.54 0.41
#